data_c59c2ceed9b4cbb7d4144a84964280ab
#
_entry.id   c59c2ceed9b4cbb7d4144a84964280ab
#
_cell.length_a   1.000
_cell.length_b   1.000
_cell.length_c   1.000
_cell.angle_alpha   90.00
_cell.angle_beta   90.00
_cell.angle_gamma   90.00
#
_symmetry.space_group_name_H-M   'P 1'
#
loop_
_entity.id
_entity.type
_entity.pdbx_description
1 polymer ?
#
loop_
_entity_poly.entity_id
_entity_poly.type
_entity_poly.pdbx_seq_one_letter_code
_entity_poly.pdbx_strand_id
1 'polypeptide(L)'
;ALQIVNGGQTTASLAAALTNDRSRANDLRDVYVPMKLSVVSPEKAMELIPNIARYANKQNKVSDADFFSNHAFHVRMEDLSRRILAPAVKGNQFGTCWYYERTRGQYKQQQARMSAAEKKRFLARNPKPQMFTKTDLAKFYNTWRQLPWQVCSGAQKNFMRFAEWASSEWDKHESSFNEEFFKKVVGLDILYRSTDRIVKNAPWYEMGYKAQVVTYTIAELFKLIEKEADRTFDFRTLWNRQEISHATELQLEELAEAMYNHLISPDRGVQNVTEWAKREACWSEAK
;
A
#
# COMPACT_ATOMS: atom_id res chain seq x y z
N ALA A 1 -14.19 6.84 26.93
CA ALA A 1 -13.31 7.35 25.88
C ALA A 1 -14.11 8.23 24.91
N LEU A 2 -13.52 9.27 24.34
CA LEU A 2 -14.11 10.10 23.30
C LEU A 2 -13.44 9.76 21.97
N GLN A 3 -14.25 9.48 20.95
CA GLN A 3 -13.77 9.17 19.60
C GLN A 3 -14.48 10.04 18.57
N ILE A 4 -13.71 10.66 17.67
CA ILE A 4 -14.25 11.43 16.54
C ILE A 4 -14.45 10.47 15.37
N VAL A 5 -15.71 10.20 15.00
CA VAL A 5 -16.07 9.28 13.91
C VAL A 5 -16.29 9.98 12.57
N ASN A 6 -16.47 11.30 12.59
CA ASN A 6 -16.54 12.18 11.40
C ASN A 6 -16.07 13.59 11.78
N GLY A 7 -15.60 14.38 10.80
CA GLY A 7 -15.11 15.73 11.04
C GLY A 7 -13.66 15.83 11.55
N GLY A 8 -12.91 14.73 11.54
CA GLY A 8 -11.50 14.71 12.00
C GLY A 8 -10.60 15.72 11.27
N GLN A 9 -10.82 15.96 9.98
CA GLN A 9 -10.06 16.98 9.22
C GLN A 9 -10.39 18.40 9.70
N THR A 10 -11.66 18.71 9.95
CA THR A 10 -12.09 20.01 10.48
C THR A 10 -11.48 20.24 11.85
N THR A 11 -11.55 19.25 12.74
CA THR A 11 -10.95 19.30 14.08
C THR A 11 -9.43 19.51 14.01
N ALA A 12 -8.75 18.77 13.13
CA ALA A 12 -7.30 18.91 12.95
C ALA A 12 -6.92 20.27 12.38
N SER A 13 -7.71 20.83 11.44
CA SER A 13 -7.50 22.17 10.88
C SER A 13 -7.67 23.26 11.91
N LEU A 14 -8.71 23.17 12.74
CA LEU A 14 -8.93 24.12 13.85
C LEU A 14 -7.81 24.04 14.89
N ALA A 15 -7.42 22.83 15.28
CA ALA A 15 -6.30 22.62 16.21
C ALA A 15 -4.98 23.15 15.63
N ALA A 16 -4.72 22.97 14.32
CA ALA A 16 -3.54 23.49 13.65
C ALA A 16 -3.56 25.03 13.58
N ALA A 17 -4.70 25.64 13.32
CA ALA A 17 -4.85 27.10 13.33
C ALA A 17 -4.56 27.69 14.73
N LEU A 18 -5.04 27.03 15.80
CA LEU A 18 -4.75 27.44 17.18
C LEU A 18 -3.27 27.25 17.58
N THR A 19 -2.60 26.24 17.03
CA THR A 19 -1.25 25.86 17.46
C THR A 19 -0.16 26.60 16.67
N ASN A 20 -0.37 26.78 15.35
CA ASN A 20 0.64 27.33 14.45
C ASN A 20 0.62 28.87 14.38
N ASP A 21 -0.48 29.50 14.69
CA ASP A 21 -0.61 30.97 14.65
C ASP A 21 -1.50 31.46 15.79
N ARG A 22 -0.87 31.72 16.92
CA ARG A 22 -1.57 32.24 18.13
C ARG A 22 -2.24 33.60 17.88
N SER A 23 -1.84 34.36 16.86
CA SER A 23 -2.47 35.64 16.49
C SER A 23 -3.88 35.43 15.94
N ARG A 24 -4.14 34.27 15.31
CA ARG A 24 -5.45 33.88 14.79
C ARG A 24 -6.38 33.23 15.81
N ALA A 25 -5.93 33.04 17.05
CA ALA A 25 -6.80 32.46 18.10
C ALA A 25 -8.06 33.33 18.34
N ASN A 26 -7.96 34.64 18.12
CA ASN A 26 -9.10 35.53 18.21
C ASN A 26 -10.10 35.36 17.05
N ASP A 27 -9.62 35.03 15.84
CA ASP A 27 -10.47 34.82 14.66
C ASP A 27 -11.34 33.58 14.77
N LEU A 28 -10.96 32.62 15.64
CA LEU A 28 -11.71 31.39 15.86
C LEU A 28 -12.83 31.50 16.89
N ARG A 29 -12.95 32.63 17.61
CA ARG A 29 -14.00 32.83 18.63
C ARG A 29 -15.40 32.79 18.06
N ASP A 30 -15.55 33.20 16.81
CA ASP A 30 -16.84 33.26 16.08
C ASP A 30 -17.04 32.06 15.16
N VAL A 31 -16.16 31.04 15.22
CA VAL A 31 -16.28 29.82 14.43
C VAL A 31 -17.03 28.77 15.21
N TYR A 32 -18.23 28.48 14.77
CA TYR A 32 -19.09 27.45 15.35
C TYR A 32 -19.13 26.21 14.44
N VAL A 33 -18.87 25.04 15.02
CA VAL A 33 -18.92 23.75 14.29
C VAL A 33 -20.06 22.92 14.92
N PRO A 34 -21.08 22.55 14.14
CA PRO A 34 -22.14 21.68 14.66
C PRO A 34 -21.57 20.29 14.99
N MET A 35 -21.93 19.78 16.16
CA MET A 35 -21.46 18.48 16.64
C MET A 35 -22.64 17.60 17.03
N LYS A 36 -22.61 16.34 16.56
CA LYS A 36 -23.54 15.30 17.03
C LYS A 36 -22.78 14.35 17.98
N LEU A 37 -23.18 14.32 19.24
CA LEU A 37 -22.64 13.40 20.23
C LEU A 37 -23.51 12.14 20.29
N SER A 38 -22.89 10.97 20.13
CA SER A 38 -23.53 9.67 20.35
C SER A 38 -22.90 8.99 21.56
N VAL A 39 -23.71 8.64 22.54
CA VAL A 39 -23.26 7.90 23.74
C VAL A 39 -23.59 6.43 23.53
N VAL A 40 -22.58 5.57 23.62
CA VAL A 40 -22.68 4.13 23.34
C VAL A 40 -22.17 3.38 24.58
N SER A 41 -22.87 2.34 24.99
CA SER A 41 -22.43 1.48 26.11
C SER A 41 -21.18 0.68 25.69
N PRO A 42 -20.27 0.36 26.63
CA PRO A 42 -19.04 -0.38 26.33
C PRO A 42 -19.28 -1.71 25.60
N GLU A 43 -20.35 -2.44 25.97
CA GLU A 43 -20.67 -3.75 25.40
C GLU A 43 -21.04 -3.66 23.92
N LYS A 44 -21.64 -2.54 23.49
CA LYS A 44 -22.07 -2.30 22.11
C LYS A 44 -21.07 -1.47 21.30
N ALA A 45 -20.00 -0.98 21.94
CA ALA A 45 -19.04 -0.08 21.31
C ALA A 45 -18.34 -0.72 20.09
N MET A 46 -17.93 -1.96 20.20
CA MET A 46 -17.26 -2.72 19.15
C MET A 46 -18.10 -2.89 17.89
N GLU A 47 -19.41 -3.02 18.04
CA GLU A 47 -20.36 -3.18 16.93
C GLU A 47 -20.84 -1.84 16.39
N LEU A 48 -21.24 -0.91 17.28
CA LEU A 48 -21.92 0.33 16.87
C LEU A 48 -20.97 1.40 16.37
N ILE A 49 -19.77 1.56 16.94
CA ILE A 49 -18.84 2.62 16.53
C ILE A 49 -18.43 2.49 15.06
N PRO A 50 -18.07 1.29 14.57
CA PRO A 50 -17.78 1.10 13.13
C PRO A 50 -18.98 1.43 12.25
N ASN A 51 -20.18 1.01 12.64
CA ASN A 51 -21.39 1.28 11.87
C ASN A 51 -21.75 2.78 11.84
N ILE A 52 -21.64 3.48 12.97
CA ILE A 52 -21.85 4.93 13.04
C ILE A 52 -20.82 5.65 12.16
N ALA A 53 -19.55 5.25 12.21
CA ALA A 53 -18.49 5.81 11.36
C ALA A 53 -18.78 5.60 9.88
N ARG A 54 -19.23 4.40 9.50
CA ARG A 54 -19.60 4.05 8.12
C ARG A 54 -20.76 4.91 7.61
N TYR A 55 -21.83 5.05 8.38
CA TYR A 55 -23.00 5.83 7.97
C TYR A 55 -22.75 7.33 8.01
N ALA A 56 -22.04 7.85 8.98
CA ALA A 56 -21.70 9.27 9.08
C ALA A 56 -20.77 9.75 7.96
N ASN A 57 -19.92 8.87 7.46
CA ASN A 57 -18.97 9.19 6.37
C ASN A 57 -19.49 8.85 4.98
N LYS A 58 -20.70 8.31 4.84
CA LYS A 58 -21.28 7.95 3.52
C LYS A 58 -21.48 9.18 2.60
N GLN A 59 -21.61 10.37 3.15
CA GLN A 59 -21.71 11.63 2.40
C GLN A 59 -20.35 12.14 1.89
N ASN A 60 -19.28 11.90 2.62
CA ASN A 60 -17.92 12.07 2.14
C ASN A 60 -17.48 10.70 1.68
N LYS A 61 -17.05 10.50 0.44
CA LYS A 61 -16.51 9.24 -0.11
C LYS A 61 -15.38 8.68 0.78
N VAL A 62 -15.72 8.24 2.01
CA VAL A 62 -14.87 7.34 2.78
C VAL A 62 -14.99 6.01 2.06
N SER A 63 -13.92 5.61 1.46
CA SER A 63 -13.88 4.34 0.76
C SER A 63 -14.03 3.20 1.76
N ASP A 64 -14.71 2.12 1.35
CA ASP A 64 -14.75 0.88 2.15
C ASP A 64 -13.33 0.44 2.58
N ALA A 65 -12.31 0.79 1.77
CA ALA A 65 -10.91 0.63 2.09
C ALA A 65 -10.45 1.35 3.38
N ASP A 66 -11.03 2.50 3.71
CA ASP A 66 -10.69 3.22 4.95
C ASP A 66 -11.33 2.56 6.18
N PHE A 67 -12.45 1.85 5.98
CA PHE A 67 -13.09 1.08 7.03
C PHE A 67 -12.22 -0.09 7.50
N PHE A 68 -11.60 -0.82 6.56
CA PHE A 68 -10.67 -1.91 6.88
C PHE A 68 -9.36 -1.46 7.53
N SER A 69 -9.04 -0.17 7.57
CA SER A 69 -7.80 0.34 8.17
C SER A 69 -7.61 -0.06 9.64
N ASN A 70 -8.70 -0.32 10.36
CA ASN A 70 -8.67 -0.70 11.78
C ASN A 70 -8.67 -2.22 12.00
N HIS A 71 -8.70 -3.03 10.94
CA HIS A 71 -8.58 -4.48 11.06
C HIS A 71 -7.25 -4.87 11.70
N ALA A 72 -7.25 -5.90 12.55
CA ALA A 72 -6.09 -6.34 13.31
C ALA A 72 -4.85 -6.61 12.45
N PHE A 73 -5.02 -7.15 11.23
CA PHE A 73 -3.98 -7.31 10.24
C PHE A 73 -3.22 -5.99 9.97
N HIS A 74 -3.96 -4.91 9.69
CA HIS A 74 -3.35 -3.62 9.36
C HIS A 74 -2.68 -2.97 10.57
N VAL A 75 -3.23 -3.19 11.77
CA VAL A 75 -2.62 -2.73 13.04
C VAL A 75 -1.30 -3.46 13.27
N ARG A 76 -1.26 -4.78 13.06
CA ARG A 76 -0.03 -5.58 13.16
C ARG A 76 1.01 -5.16 12.14
N MET A 77 0.63 -4.94 10.88
CA MET A 77 1.55 -4.45 9.85
C MET A 77 2.14 -3.09 10.19
N GLU A 78 1.35 -2.20 10.78
CA GLU A 78 1.85 -0.91 11.28
C GLU A 78 2.87 -1.12 12.40
N ASP A 79 2.59 -1.93 13.41
CA ASP A 79 3.51 -2.24 14.51
C ASP A 79 4.83 -2.81 13.99
N LEU A 80 4.78 -3.82 13.13
CA LEU A 80 5.96 -4.41 12.50
C LEU A 80 6.79 -3.36 11.75
N SER A 81 6.13 -2.45 11.03
CA SER A 81 6.79 -1.38 10.26
C SER A 81 7.50 -0.34 11.14
N ARG A 82 7.11 -0.17 12.39
CA ARG A 82 7.75 0.75 13.34
C ARG A 82 8.91 0.11 14.08
N ARG A 83 8.90 -1.20 14.20
CA ARG A 83 9.80 -2.00 15.03
C ARG A 83 10.96 -2.59 14.23
N ILE A 84 10.69 -3.11 13.02
CA ILE A 84 11.67 -3.81 12.21
C ILE A 84 12.54 -2.81 11.45
N LEU A 85 13.85 -2.92 11.63
CA LEU A 85 14.85 -2.17 10.88
C LEU A 85 15.35 -3.00 9.70
N ALA A 86 15.25 -2.43 8.51
CA ALA A 86 15.94 -2.98 7.35
C ALA A 86 17.46 -2.81 7.52
N PRO A 87 18.26 -3.73 6.97
CA PRO A 87 19.71 -3.63 7.05
C PRO A 87 20.25 -2.31 6.50
N ALA A 88 21.33 -1.84 7.11
CA ALA A 88 22.09 -0.71 6.58
C ALA A 88 22.77 -1.13 5.27
N VAL A 89 22.47 -0.42 4.19
CA VAL A 89 23.03 -0.68 2.85
C VAL A 89 23.59 0.61 2.24
N LYS A 90 24.37 0.49 1.20
CA LYS A 90 24.90 1.65 0.42
C LYS A 90 25.69 2.66 1.26
N GLY A 91 26.47 2.16 2.24
CA GLY A 91 27.32 3.01 3.10
C GLY A 91 26.59 3.70 4.25
N ASN A 92 25.30 3.45 4.46
CA ASN A 92 24.62 3.93 5.65
C ASN A 92 25.12 3.22 6.90
N GLN A 93 25.28 3.96 8.01
CA GLN A 93 25.72 3.40 9.30
C GLN A 93 24.60 2.67 10.05
N PHE A 94 23.35 3.06 9.80
CA PHE A 94 22.19 2.54 10.53
C PHE A 94 21.12 2.02 9.57
N GLY A 95 20.39 1.01 10.03
CA GLY A 95 19.20 0.52 9.35
C GLY A 95 18.05 1.53 9.39
N THR A 96 17.12 1.37 8.48
CA THR A 96 15.95 2.24 8.33
C THR A 96 14.66 1.43 8.45
N CYS A 97 13.54 2.10 8.80
CA CYS A 97 12.23 1.47 8.82
C CYS A 97 11.52 1.66 7.47
N TRP A 98 10.90 0.58 7.00
CA TRP A 98 9.90 0.67 5.95
C TRP A 98 8.58 1.08 6.57
N TYR A 99 8.14 2.31 6.27
CA TYR A 99 6.98 2.90 6.90
C TYR A 99 5.69 2.46 6.22
N TYR A 100 4.88 1.68 6.91
CA TYR A 100 3.54 1.32 6.46
C TYR A 100 2.53 2.41 6.85
N GLU A 101 1.89 3.02 5.86
CA GLU A 101 0.82 4.00 6.05
C GLU A 101 -0.54 3.29 6.03
N ARG A 102 -1.06 3.01 7.22
CA ARG A 102 -2.36 2.34 7.41
C ARG A 102 -3.53 3.27 7.10
N THR A 103 -3.45 4.51 7.56
CA THR A 103 -4.44 5.56 7.29
C THR A 103 -3.83 6.66 6.44
N ARG A 104 -4.61 7.14 5.48
CA ARG A 104 -4.15 8.14 4.51
C ARG A 104 -3.60 9.40 5.19
N GLY A 105 -2.38 9.77 4.86
CA GLY A 105 -1.70 10.96 5.36
C GLY A 105 -1.02 10.79 6.72
N GLN A 106 -1.03 9.58 7.31
CA GLN A 106 -0.44 9.29 8.62
C GLN A 106 1.04 9.68 8.71
N TYR A 107 1.82 9.39 7.65
CA TYR A 107 3.23 9.76 7.58
C TYR A 107 3.46 11.27 7.71
N LYS A 108 2.63 12.09 7.07
CA LYS A 108 2.70 13.55 7.16
C LYS A 108 2.16 14.06 8.50
N GLN A 109 1.06 13.50 8.99
CA GLN A 109 0.43 13.90 10.26
C GLN A 109 1.38 13.65 11.43
N GLN A 110 2.12 12.55 11.42
CA GLN A 110 3.10 12.25 12.47
C GLN A 110 4.21 13.32 12.52
N GLN A 111 4.60 13.89 11.38
CA GLN A 111 5.62 14.95 11.30
C GLN A 111 5.11 16.35 11.68
N ALA A 112 3.80 16.59 11.62
CA ALA A 112 3.21 17.91 11.81
C ALA A 112 3.41 18.47 13.22
N ARG A 113 3.63 17.59 14.22
CA ARG A 113 3.84 17.98 15.63
C ARG A 113 5.29 17.88 16.07
N MET A 114 6.21 17.56 15.17
CA MET A 114 7.62 17.38 15.48
C MET A 114 8.40 18.71 15.36
N SER A 115 9.32 18.94 16.27
CA SER A 115 10.36 19.96 16.11
C SER A 115 11.24 19.64 14.89
N ALA A 116 12.01 20.62 14.41
CA ALA A 116 12.91 20.43 13.27
C ALA A 116 13.92 19.28 13.51
N ALA A 117 14.46 19.15 14.72
CA ALA A 117 15.40 18.10 15.09
C ALA A 117 14.75 16.71 15.12
N GLU A 118 13.53 16.60 15.67
CA GLU A 118 12.75 15.36 15.68
C GLU A 118 12.36 14.93 14.26
N LYS A 119 11.94 15.89 13.42
CA LYS A 119 11.60 15.63 12.03
C LYS A 119 12.80 15.12 11.24
N LYS A 120 13.99 15.69 11.45
CA LYS A 120 15.24 15.24 10.83
C LYS A 120 15.54 13.78 11.23
N ARG A 121 15.42 13.44 12.53
CA ARG A 121 15.60 12.06 13.05
C ARG A 121 14.54 11.10 12.49
N PHE A 122 13.28 11.53 12.44
CA PHE A 122 12.20 10.74 11.88
C PHE A 122 12.44 10.40 10.41
N LEU A 123 12.82 11.40 9.58
CA LEU A 123 13.09 11.21 8.15
C LEU A 123 14.33 10.34 7.91
N ALA A 124 15.35 10.44 8.75
CA ALA A 124 16.52 9.57 8.68
C ALA A 124 16.17 8.11 8.98
N ARG A 125 15.29 7.87 9.98
CA ARG A 125 14.83 6.53 10.33
C ARG A 125 13.77 5.98 9.38
N ASN A 126 12.89 6.83 8.86
CA ASN A 126 11.76 6.47 7.99
C ASN A 126 11.86 7.25 6.67
N PRO A 127 12.78 6.90 5.76
CA PRO A 127 12.94 7.61 4.50
C PRO A 127 11.66 7.56 3.67
N LYS A 128 11.28 8.69 3.06
CA LYS A 128 10.06 8.74 2.24
C LYS A 128 10.01 7.70 1.11
N PRO A 129 11.13 7.36 0.43
CA PRO A 129 11.12 6.28 -0.56
C PRO A 129 10.82 4.90 0.00
N GLN A 130 10.92 4.69 1.31
CA GLN A 130 10.58 3.44 2.00
C GLN A 130 9.19 3.49 2.67
N MET A 131 8.31 4.35 2.19
CA MET A 131 6.91 4.40 2.62
C MET A 131 6.03 3.68 1.60
N PHE A 132 5.12 2.85 2.09
CA PHE A 132 4.06 2.23 1.29
C PHE A 132 2.72 2.27 2.04
N THR A 133 1.64 2.29 1.28
CA THR A 133 0.28 2.39 1.79
C THR A 133 -0.41 1.02 1.84
N LYS A 134 -1.57 0.93 2.49
CA LYS A 134 -2.41 -0.28 2.47
C LYS A 134 -2.84 -0.68 1.05
N THR A 135 -3.06 0.29 0.17
CA THR A 135 -3.42 0.03 -1.23
C THR A 135 -2.22 -0.44 -2.05
N ASP A 136 -1.01 0.03 -1.71
CA ASP A 136 0.23 -0.48 -2.30
C ASP A 136 0.49 -1.93 -1.86
N LEU A 137 0.32 -2.24 -0.56
CA LEU A 137 0.42 -3.60 -0.05
C LEU A 137 -0.54 -4.54 -0.79
N ALA A 138 -1.81 -4.16 -0.95
CA ALA A 138 -2.79 -4.94 -1.68
C ALA A 138 -2.39 -5.16 -3.15
N LYS A 139 -1.83 -4.14 -3.80
CA LYS A 139 -1.30 -4.21 -5.16
C LYS A 139 -0.16 -5.22 -5.26
N PHE A 140 0.86 -5.08 -4.42
CA PHE A 140 2.03 -5.96 -4.44
C PHE A 140 1.66 -7.41 -4.15
N TYR A 141 0.84 -7.62 -3.13
CA TYR A 141 0.47 -8.95 -2.69
C TYR A 141 -0.44 -9.70 -3.67
N ASN A 142 -1.44 -9.02 -4.25
CA ASN A 142 -2.29 -9.64 -5.28
C ASN A 142 -1.53 -9.87 -6.59
N THR A 143 -0.54 -9.05 -6.92
CA THR A 143 0.37 -9.30 -8.04
C THR A 143 1.20 -10.57 -7.79
N TRP A 144 1.78 -10.72 -6.60
CA TRP A 144 2.48 -11.94 -6.21
C TRP A 144 1.59 -13.19 -6.24
N ARG A 145 0.30 -13.05 -5.88
CA ARG A 145 -0.70 -14.12 -5.98
C ARG A 145 -1.15 -14.39 -7.42
N GLN A 146 -0.48 -13.82 -8.42
CA GLN A 146 -0.79 -13.99 -9.84
C GLN A 146 -2.22 -13.56 -10.21
N LEU A 147 -2.68 -12.45 -9.65
CA LEU A 147 -3.99 -11.87 -9.90
C LEU A 147 -3.89 -10.50 -10.60
N PRO A 148 -3.10 -10.34 -11.70
CA PRO A 148 -2.81 -9.04 -12.29
C PRO A 148 -4.08 -8.34 -12.80
N TRP A 149 -5.06 -9.07 -13.33
CA TRP A 149 -6.32 -8.50 -13.79
C TRP A 149 -7.12 -7.86 -12.66
N GLN A 150 -7.04 -8.42 -11.45
CA GLN A 150 -7.69 -7.84 -10.27
C GLN A 150 -7.01 -6.53 -9.86
N VAL A 151 -5.68 -6.50 -9.88
CA VAL A 151 -4.90 -5.28 -9.60
C VAL A 151 -5.23 -4.19 -10.61
N CYS A 152 -5.29 -4.53 -11.91
CA CYS A 152 -5.63 -3.61 -12.99
C CYS A 152 -7.09 -3.10 -12.92
N SER A 153 -7.98 -3.74 -12.15
CA SER A 153 -9.37 -3.29 -11.99
C SER A 153 -9.52 -1.99 -11.18
N GLY A 154 -8.43 -1.46 -10.64
CA GLY A 154 -8.33 -0.20 -9.90
C GLY A 154 -8.06 -0.39 -8.42
N ALA A 155 -7.37 0.59 -7.81
CA ALA A 155 -6.82 0.49 -6.46
C ALA A 155 -7.88 0.14 -5.39
N GLN A 156 -9.07 0.74 -5.48
CA GLN A 156 -10.16 0.49 -4.54
C GLN A 156 -10.69 -0.94 -4.63
N LYS A 157 -11.03 -1.40 -5.84
CA LYS A 157 -11.56 -2.75 -6.06
C LYS A 157 -10.53 -3.82 -5.67
N ASN A 158 -9.28 -3.60 -6.05
CA ASN A 158 -8.18 -4.49 -5.69
C ASN A 158 -8.00 -4.56 -4.17
N PHE A 159 -8.03 -3.41 -3.49
CA PHE A 159 -7.90 -3.36 -2.03
C PHE A 159 -9.04 -4.11 -1.33
N MET A 160 -10.29 -3.96 -1.77
CA MET A 160 -11.42 -4.67 -1.18
C MET A 160 -11.24 -6.19 -1.25
N ARG A 161 -10.86 -6.72 -2.41
CA ARG A 161 -10.59 -8.16 -2.57
C ARG A 161 -9.43 -8.65 -1.69
N PHE A 162 -8.38 -7.82 -1.58
CA PHE A 162 -7.28 -8.09 -0.66
C PHE A 162 -7.74 -8.10 0.79
N ALA A 163 -8.57 -7.14 1.20
CA ALA A 163 -9.07 -7.01 2.57
C ALA A 163 -9.95 -8.20 2.98
N GLU A 164 -10.82 -8.68 2.07
CA GLU A 164 -11.62 -9.90 2.26
C GLU A 164 -10.71 -11.12 2.45
N TRP A 165 -9.70 -11.28 1.60
CA TRP A 165 -8.72 -12.34 1.73
C TRP A 165 -7.94 -12.22 3.06
N ALA A 166 -7.41 -11.04 3.38
CA ALA A 166 -6.62 -10.82 4.60
C ALA A 166 -7.42 -11.07 5.88
N SER A 167 -8.71 -10.72 5.89
CA SER A 167 -9.62 -11.01 7.01
C SER A 167 -9.83 -12.51 7.16
N SER A 168 -10.13 -13.22 6.06
CA SER A 168 -10.33 -14.68 6.09
C SER A 168 -9.07 -15.43 6.51
N GLU A 169 -7.89 -15.00 6.05
CA GLU A 169 -6.62 -15.62 6.45
C GLU A 169 -6.23 -15.27 7.89
N TRP A 170 -6.55 -14.07 8.34
CA TRP A 170 -6.34 -13.68 9.74
C TRP A 170 -7.05 -14.61 10.70
N ASP A 171 -8.32 -14.91 10.43
CA ASP A 171 -9.14 -15.77 11.28
C ASP A 171 -8.61 -17.21 11.36
N LYS A 172 -7.92 -17.67 10.31
CA LYS A 172 -7.37 -19.04 10.23
C LYS A 172 -5.91 -19.14 10.67
N HIS A 173 -5.11 -18.15 10.32
CA HIS A 173 -3.65 -18.20 10.37
C HIS A 173 -3.03 -16.90 10.87
N GLU A 174 -3.56 -16.31 11.94
CA GLU A 174 -3.06 -15.04 12.50
C GLU A 174 -1.54 -14.99 12.70
N SER A 175 -0.94 -16.09 13.17
CA SER A 175 0.50 -16.20 13.43
C SER A 175 1.37 -16.11 12.18
N SER A 176 0.82 -16.35 10.98
CA SER A 176 1.55 -16.24 9.72
C SER A 176 1.87 -14.80 9.34
N PHE A 177 1.12 -13.82 9.87
CA PHE A 177 1.36 -12.40 9.65
C PHE A 177 2.42 -11.84 10.62
N ASN A 178 3.61 -12.41 10.55
CA ASN A 178 4.76 -12.14 11.41
C ASN A 178 5.83 -11.28 10.71
N GLU A 179 7.04 -11.24 11.27
CA GLU A 179 8.17 -10.48 10.72
C GLU A 179 8.58 -10.95 9.31
N GLU A 180 8.54 -12.26 9.04
CA GLU A 180 8.89 -12.80 7.73
C GLU A 180 7.86 -12.39 6.67
N PHE A 181 6.57 -12.36 7.04
CA PHE A 181 5.52 -11.81 6.18
C PHE A 181 5.78 -10.32 5.87
N PHE A 182 6.14 -9.52 6.88
CA PHE A 182 6.46 -8.10 6.68
C PHE A 182 7.67 -7.92 5.76
N LYS A 183 8.76 -8.67 5.97
CA LYS A 183 9.96 -8.64 5.11
C LYS A 183 9.64 -9.05 3.68
N LYS A 184 8.78 -10.05 3.49
CA LYS A 184 8.27 -10.44 2.17
C LYS A 184 7.52 -9.30 1.49
N VAL A 185 6.61 -8.62 2.20
CA VAL A 185 5.86 -7.46 1.65
C VAL A 185 6.81 -6.34 1.22
N VAL A 186 7.83 -6.05 2.04
CA VAL A 186 8.87 -5.08 1.67
C VAL A 186 9.65 -5.54 0.43
N GLY A 187 10.00 -6.81 0.36
CA GLY A 187 10.65 -7.39 -0.83
C GLY A 187 9.78 -7.21 -2.09
N LEU A 188 8.49 -7.42 -1.97
CA LEU A 188 7.55 -7.18 -3.07
C LEU A 188 7.48 -5.70 -3.48
N ASP A 189 7.56 -4.75 -2.53
CA ASP A 189 7.65 -3.32 -2.85
C ASP A 189 8.95 -3.00 -3.60
N ILE A 190 10.10 -3.52 -3.12
CA ILE A 190 11.39 -3.34 -3.80
C ILE A 190 11.33 -3.87 -5.23
N LEU A 191 10.79 -5.07 -5.42
CA LEU A 191 10.61 -5.69 -6.73
C LEU A 191 9.72 -4.82 -7.64
N TYR A 192 8.61 -4.35 -7.11
CA TYR A 192 7.65 -3.52 -7.85
C TYR A 192 8.26 -2.19 -8.32
N ARG A 193 8.99 -1.49 -7.44
CA ARG A 193 9.68 -0.23 -7.78
C ARG A 193 10.82 -0.44 -8.76
N SER A 194 11.53 -1.56 -8.64
CA SER A 194 12.60 -1.91 -9.58
C SER A 194 12.03 -2.18 -10.96
N THR A 195 10.96 -2.97 -11.06
CA THR A 195 10.27 -3.23 -12.34
C THR A 195 9.68 -1.95 -12.95
N ASP A 196 9.09 -1.06 -12.11
CA ASP A 196 8.59 0.25 -12.59
C ASP A 196 9.70 1.10 -13.21
N ARG A 197 10.89 1.10 -12.62
CA ARG A 197 12.08 1.79 -13.14
C ARG A 197 12.58 1.15 -14.44
N ILE A 198 12.64 -0.18 -14.50
CA ILE A 198 13.03 -0.93 -15.68
C ILE A 198 12.12 -0.57 -16.86
N VAL A 199 10.82 -0.74 -16.72
CA VAL A 199 9.83 -0.43 -17.76
C VAL A 199 9.90 1.03 -18.18
N LYS A 200 10.02 1.96 -17.22
CA LYS A 200 10.11 3.40 -17.51
C LYS A 200 11.31 3.74 -18.41
N ASN A 201 12.44 3.07 -18.23
CA ASN A 201 13.69 3.36 -18.92
C ASN A 201 13.94 2.45 -20.12
N ALA A 202 13.06 1.49 -20.39
CA ALA A 202 13.19 0.55 -21.49
C ALA A 202 13.08 1.24 -22.87
N PRO A 203 13.95 0.93 -23.85
CA PRO A 203 13.94 1.57 -25.16
C PRO A 203 12.67 1.26 -25.99
N TRP A 204 12.03 0.13 -25.72
CA TRP A 204 10.77 -0.28 -26.37
C TRP A 204 9.52 0.36 -25.76
N TYR A 205 9.63 1.05 -24.62
CA TYR A 205 8.47 1.62 -23.93
C TYR A 205 8.05 2.96 -24.54
N GLU A 206 7.00 2.95 -25.34
CA GLU A 206 6.48 4.12 -26.07
C GLU A 206 5.49 4.97 -25.26
N MET A 207 5.46 4.86 -23.95
CA MET A 207 4.50 5.51 -23.05
C MET A 207 3.07 4.94 -23.12
N GLY A 208 2.49 4.74 -21.97
CA GLY A 208 1.16 4.14 -21.79
C GLY A 208 1.24 2.79 -21.09
N TYR A 209 0.20 2.46 -20.35
CA TYR A 209 0.00 1.14 -19.72
C TYR A 209 1.11 0.67 -18.76
N LYS A 210 2.03 1.54 -18.33
CA LYS A 210 3.16 1.15 -17.46
C LYS A 210 2.73 0.33 -16.23
N ALA A 211 1.69 0.79 -15.54
CA ALA A 211 1.21 0.09 -14.34
C ALA A 211 0.71 -1.32 -14.64
N GLN A 212 0.08 -1.53 -15.79
CA GLN A 212 -0.38 -2.84 -16.26
C GLN A 212 0.83 -3.72 -16.59
N VAL A 213 1.78 -3.20 -17.38
CA VAL A 213 3.02 -3.91 -17.76
C VAL A 213 3.75 -4.37 -16.49
N VAL A 214 4.06 -3.47 -15.55
CA VAL A 214 4.75 -3.80 -14.30
C VAL A 214 4.01 -4.90 -13.53
N THR A 215 2.70 -4.81 -13.42
CA THR A 215 1.88 -5.78 -12.69
C THR A 215 1.92 -7.15 -13.37
N TYR A 216 1.76 -7.21 -14.68
CA TYR A 216 1.79 -8.46 -15.44
C TYR A 216 3.18 -9.08 -15.44
N THR A 217 4.24 -8.28 -15.59
CA THR A 217 5.64 -8.75 -15.52
C THR A 217 5.95 -9.46 -14.20
N ILE A 218 5.59 -8.84 -13.08
CA ILE A 218 5.86 -9.45 -11.76
C ILE A 218 4.99 -10.69 -11.56
N ALA A 219 3.73 -10.67 -11.99
CA ALA A 219 2.88 -11.86 -11.91
C ALA A 219 3.44 -13.01 -12.75
N GLU A 220 3.94 -12.75 -13.97
CA GLU A 220 4.54 -13.75 -14.82
C GLU A 220 5.85 -14.31 -14.24
N LEU A 221 6.69 -13.46 -13.64
CA LEU A 221 7.87 -13.92 -12.91
C LEU A 221 7.50 -14.98 -11.87
N PHE A 222 6.48 -14.74 -11.05
CA PHE A 222 6.06 -15.70 -10.02
C PHE A 222 5.38 -16.94 -10.62
N LYS A 223 4.66 -16.82 -11.72
CA LYS A 223 4.09 -17.95 -12.45
C LYS A 223 5.19 -18.85 -13.02
N LEU A 224 6.28 -18.30 -13.55
CA LEU A 224 7.41 -19.06 -14.03
C LEU A 224 8.16 -19.77 -12.90
N ILE A 225 8.39 -19.06 -11.77
CA ILE A 225 9.02 -19.67 -10.59
C ILE A 225 8.20 -20.85 -10.06
N GLU A 226 6.87 -20.72 -10.00
CA GLU A 226 5.98 -21.76 -9.49
C GLU A 226 5.96 -23.01 -10.39
N LYS A 227 6.17 -22.83 -11.72
CA LYS A 227 6.28 -23.97 -12.66
C LYS A 227 7.56 -24.79 -12.47
N GLU A 228 8.59 -24.20 -11.89
CA GLU A 228 9.86 -24.86 -11.60
C GLU A 228 9.84 -25.41 -10.16
N ALA A 229 9.56 -26.72 -10.00
CA ALA A 229 9.29 -27.35 -8.70
C ALA A 229 10.33 -27.10 -7.60
N ASP A 230 11.60 -26.84 -7.96
CA ASP A 230 12.72 -26.63 -7.04
C ASP A 230 13.11 -25.17 -6.84
N ARG A 231 12.37 -24.23 -7.46
CA ARG A 231 12.70 -22.81 -7.35
C ARG A 231 11.72 -22.06 -6.45
N THR A 232 12.31 -21.27 -5.56
CA THR A 232 11.57 -20.31 -4.72
C THR A 232 12.23 -18.94 -4.84
N PHE A 233 11.43 -17.89 -4.80
CA PHE A 233 11.98 -16.53 -4.81
C PHE A 233 12.59 -16.19 -3.44
N ASP A 234 13.86 -15.79 -3.45
CA ASP A 234 14.61 -15.50 -2.22
C ASP A 234 14.33 -14.08 -1.70
N PHE A 235 13.21 -13.95 -0.98
CA PHE A 235 12.84 -12.72 -0.28
C PHE A 235 13.83 -12.34 0.83
N ARG A 236 14.54 -13.30 1.40
CA ARG A 236 15.51 -13.05 2.47
C ARG A 236 16.74 -12.31 1.93
N THR A 237 17.27 -12.76 0.81
CA THR A 237 18.38 -12.06 0.13
C THR A 237 17.94 -10.68 -0.33
N LEU A 238 16.74 -10.54 -0.89
CA LEU A 238 16.18 -9.26 -1.30
C LEU A 238 16.03 -8.28 -0.10
N TRP A 239 15.52 -8.77 1.03
CA TRP A 239 15.47 -8.00 2.28
C TRP A 239 16.86 -7.55 2.74
N ASN A 240 17.85 -8.45 2.71
CA ASN A 240 19.20 -8.15 3.19
C ASN A 240 19.94 -7.15 2.29
N ARG A 241 19.73 -7.21 0.99
CA ARG A 241 20.38 -6.31 0.01
C ARG A 241 19.63 -5.01 -0.22
N GLN A 242 18.33 -4.95 0.10
CA GLN A 242 17.43 -3.82 -0.19
C GLN A 242 17.42 -3.41 -1.68
N GLU A 243 17.77 -4.33 -2.55
CA GLU A 243 17.76 -4.18 -4.01
C GLU A 243 17.68 -5.56 -4.69
N ILE A 244 17.17 -5.60 -5.93
CA ILE A 244 17.15 -6.81 -6.74
C ILE A 244 18.57 -7.17 -7.22
N SER A 245 18.80 -8.45 -7.53
CA SER A 245 20.04 -8.89 -8.14
C SER A 245 20.08 -8.48 -9.62
N HIS A 246 21.28 -8.38 -10.19
CA HIS A 246 21.42 -8.12 -11.62
C HIS A 246 20.77 -9.21 -12.49
N ALA A 247 20.86 -10.47 -12.08
CA ALA A 247 20.17 -11.56 -12.77
C ALA A 247 18.63 -11.38 -12.76
N THR A 248 18.06 -10.95 -11.62
CA THR A 248 16.63 -10.63 -11.53
C THR A 248 16.28 -9.42 -12.39
N GLU A 249 17.17 -8.42 -12.48
CA GLU A 249 16.95 -7.23 -13.31
C GLU A 249 16.86 -7.62 -14.80
N LEU A 250 17.80 -8.40 -15.32
CA LEU A 250 17.79 -8.89 -16.71
C LEU A 250 16.54 -9.72 -17.02
N GLN A 251 16.15 -10.61 -16.11
CA GLN A 251 14.94 -11.41 -16.28
C GLN A 251 13.67 -10.54 -16.31
N LEU A 252 13.59 -9.50 -15.47
CA LEU A 252 12.48 -8.56 -15.48
C LEU A 252 12.44 -7.69 -16.74
N GLU A 253 13.58 -7.33 -17.32
CA GLU A 253 13.66 -6.60 -18.60
C GLU A 253 13.03 -7.41 -19.73
N GLU A 254 13.44 -8.68 -19.86
CA GLU A 254 12.92 -9.60 -20.86
C GLU A 254 11.41 -9.86 -20.70
N LEU A 255 10.99 -10.16 -19.47
CA LEU A 255 9.58 -10.40 -19.17
C LEU A 255 8.72 -9.14 -19.37
N ALA A 256 9.26 -7.96 -19.08
CA ALA A 256 8.52 -6.71 -19.23
C ALA A 256 8.23 -6.39 -20.70
N GLU A 257 9.17 -6.63 -21.59
CA GLU A 257 8.97 -6.50 -23.03
C GLU A 257 7.94 -7.49 -23.57
N ALA A 258 8.03 -8.75 -23.13
CA ALA A 258 7.06 -9.78 -23.50
C ALA A 258 5.64 -9.41 -23.04
N MET A 259 5.48 -8.96 -21.78
CA MET A 259 4.18 -8.55 -21.25
C MET A 259 3.64 -7.27 -21.90
N TYR A 260 4.52 -6.33 -22.25
CA TYR A 260 4.11 -5.15 -23.02
C TYR A 260 3.53 -5.55 -24.38
N ASN A 261 4.24 -6.39 -25.13
CA ASN A 261 3.81 -6.88 -26.45
C ASN A 261 2.51 -7.69 -26.35
N HIS A 262 2.36 -8.52 -25.31
CA HIS A 262 1.12 -9.24 -25.04
C HIS A 262 -0.07 -8.28 -24.80
N LEU A 263 0.10 -7.28 -23.97
CA LEU A 263 -0.94 -6.32 -23.63
C LEU A 263 -1.42 -5.47 -24.81
N ILE A 264 -0.49 -5.08 -25.69
CA ILE A 264 -0.78 -4.25 -26.87
C ILE A 264 -1.09 -5.07 -28.14
N SER A 265 -1.01 -6.40 -28.10
CA SER A 265 -1.24 -7.27 -29.25
C SER A 265 -2.53 -6.89 -29.99
N PRO A 266 -2.53 -6.85 -31.34
CA PRO A 266 -3.74 -6.60 -32.10
C PRO A 266 -4.80 -7.70 -31.92
N ASP A 267 -4.39 -8.92 -31.57
CA ASP A 267 -5.27 -10.09 -31.41
C ASP A 267 -5.96 -10.15 -30.06
N ARG A 268 -5.77 -9.13 -29.19
CA ARG A 268 -6.41 -9.07 -27.87
C ARG A 268 -7.94 -9.09 -27.98
N GLY A 269 -8.59 -9.81 -27.05
CA GLY A 269 -10.04 -9.97 -27.04
C GLY A 269 -10.85 -8.69 -26.78
N VAL A 270 -10.20 -7.61 -26.32
CA VAL A 270 -10.82 -6.29 -26.09
C VAL A 270 -9.92 -5.20 -26.67
N GLN A 271 -10.46 -4.35 -27.53
CA GLN A 271 -9.69 -3.32 -28.25
C GLN A 271 -8.98 -2.32 -27.29
N ASN A 272 -9.63 -1.90 -26.21
CA ASN A 272 -9.01 -1.02 -25.22
C ASN A 272 -8.07 -1.82 -24.31
N VAL A 273 -6.78 -1.52 -24.36
CA VAL A 273 -5.71 -2.20 -23.59
C VAL A 273 -5.97 -2.16 -22.08
N THR A 274 -6.45 -1.03 -21.54
CA THR A 274 -6.73 -0.92 -20.10
C THR A 274 -7.89 -1.83 -19.70
N GLU A 275 -8.94 -1.94 -20.52
CA GLU A 275 -10.06 -2.84 -20.28
C GLU A 275 -9.67 -4.30 -20.50
N TRP A 276 -8.79 -4.57 -21.46
CA TRP A 276 -8.21 -5.90 -21.68
C TRP A 276 -7.44 -6.39 -20.45
N ALA A 277 -6.54 -5.58 -19.93
CA ALA A 277 -5.76 -5.90 -18.73
C ALA A 277 -6.59 -6.15 -17.46
N LYS A 278 -7.88 -5.81 -17.44
CA LYS A 278 -8.82 -6.12 -16.33
C LYS A 278 -9.51 -7.47 -16.50
N ARG A 279 -9.27 -8.18 -17.58
CA ARG A 279 -9.91 -9.47 -17.87
C ARG A 279 -9.00 -10.62 -17.43
N GLU A 280 -9.59 -11.62 -16.83
CA GLU A 280 -8.88 -12.87 -16.49
C GLU A 280 -8.37 -13.58 -17.75
N ALA A 281 -9.12 -13.49 -18.87
CA ALA A 281 -8.69 -14.00 -20.16
C ALA A 281 -7.34 -13.42 -20.60
N CYS A 282 -7.08 -12.11 -20.40
CA CYS A 282 -5.79 -11.51 -20.67
C CYS A 282 -4.64 -12.21 -19.95
N TRP A 283 -4.85 -12.56 -18.68
CA TRP A 283 -3.85 -13.28 -17.89
C TRP A 283 -3.69 -14.75 -18.32
N SER A 284 -4.78 -15.44 -18.60
CA SER A 284 -4.73 -16.85 -19.01
C SER A 284 -4.13 -17.05 -20.41
N GLU A 285 -4.21 -16.05 -21.27
CA GLU A 285 -3.61 -16.04 -22.61
C GLU A 285 -2.14 -15.57 -22.63
N ALA A 286 -1.64 -15.01 -21.53
CA ALA A 286 -0.22 -14.63 -21.40
C ALA A 286 0.66 -15.91 -21.38
N LYS A 287 1.57 -16.00 -22.36
CA LYS A 287 2.44 -17.16 -22.62
C LYS A 287 3.88 -16.83 -22.26
#